data_71d48f6a7fd93ccba5bacb84a70829de
#
_entry.id   71d48f6a7fd93ccba5bacb84a70829de
#
_cell.length_a   1.000
_cell.length_b   1.000
_cell.length_c   1.000
_cell.angle_alpha   90.00
_cell.angle_beta   90.00
_cell.angle_gamma   90.00
#
_symmetry.space_group_name_H-M   'P 1'
#
loop_
_entity.id
_entity.type
_entity.pdbx_description
1 polymer ?
#
loop_
_entity_poly.entity_id
_entity_poly.type
_entity_poly.pdbx_seq_one_letter_code
_entity_poly.pdbx_strand_id
1 'polypeptide(L)'
;MLLAAFAAFCAASCLAQAYGQTWCGKNYMKTSPVVPPGGQFPVPAASSQPLLAFRCEPAIKPYLPEDILTPSSFIIDTPITSSEVVGAAPISLPEHGSLGSVAVTVSVNGRPLAAGLVPLNATKFELPFTLVGLSPRTEVYDVTCAAEYSPGLLSKSQKFSSTAALSLLPDPPDGRSVTKMDLRTGALLAKPATGKGGSYETVFPIGFYTNFGGYLDSNLTLLNELAAQGFTVVHPVPTFDNLTALDLVLDRMQELGLYLMYDMRWTYMNDTGVTEEVNRIKNRPNLLLWYTGDEPDGTSDPLNATSHSYDLINSLDGYHPVSLVLNCENYFFTEYTSGTDIVMQDTYMIGNNVTFSSQWDTVCTPDYGDCGCDNCKGEFEDISTRMDDFAERLRDDGWARTKAVWTVPQAFGGDSYWKREPTGKEYIVQSVLGINHGGLGVVAWNDPTPADIKASASALALALPTMKEFILSPSASFAHIATGRVDIGVWTVDGRALVLATNLNYAAATVPLAGLPGVKGKSVKQVFDSGASFAGGKFTFEATGTGGFIVG
;
A
#
# COMPACT_ATOMS: atom_id res chain seq x y z
N MET A 1 -40.04 30.60 -21.57
CA MET A 1 -39.06 29.97 -20.62
C MET A 1 -38.84 28.48 -20.84
N LEU A 2 -39.74 27.69 -21.40
CA LEU A 2 -39.53 26.26 -21.66
C LEU A 2 -38.55 25.93 -22.83
N LEU A 3 -38.49 26.78 -23.85
CA LEU A 3 -37.56 26.55 -24.99
C LEU A 3 -36.07 26.79 -24.67
N ALA A 4 -35.79 27.69 -23.71
CA ALA A 4 -34.40 27.94 -23.30
C ALA A 4 -33.80 26.81 -22.41
N ALA A 5 -34.65 26.16 -21.62
CA ALA A 5 -34.23 25.01 -20.78
C ALA A 5 -33.94 23.76 -21.62
N PHE A 6 -34.68 23.55 -22.73
CA PHE A 6 -34.45 22.41 -23.63
C PHE A 6 -33.17 22.57 -24.47
N ALA A 7 -32.82 23.80 -24.88
CA ALA A 7 -31.59 24.09 -25.59
C ALA A 7 -30.34 23.94 -24.70
N ALA A 8 -30.44 24.30 -23.40
CA ALA A 8 -29.33 24.11 -22.45
C ALA A 8 -29.09 22.63 -22.08
N PHE A 9 -30.18 21.85 -21.99
CA PHE A 9 -30.05 20.40 -21.72
C PHE A 9 -29.50 19.61 -22.94
N CYS A 10 -29.90 19.99 -24.16
CA CYS A 10 -29.30 19.43 -25.38
C CYS A 10 -27.84 19.87 -25.59
N ALA A 11 -27.48 21.09 -25.20
CA ALA A 11 -26.09 21.55 -25.31
C ALA A 11 -25.19 20.88 -24.29
N ALA A 12 -25.65 20.60 -23.06
CA ALA A 12 -24.90 19.86 -22.06
C ALA A 12 -24.74 18.39 -22.43
N SER A 13 -25.76 17.72 -22.95
CA SER A 13 -25.68 16.35 -23.45
C SER A 13 -24.87 16.23 -24.77
N CYS A 14 -24.86 17.26 -25.63
CA CYS A 14 -23.97 17.29 -26.79
C CYS A 14 -22.52 17.59 -26.43
N LEU A 15 -22.24 18.30 -25.35
CA LEU A 15 -20.88 18.52 -24.87
C LEU A 15 -20.32 17.25 -24.19
N ALA A 16 -21.14 16.49 -23.48
CA ALA A 16 -20.73 15.19 -22.90
C ALA A 16 -20.43 14.12 -23.97
N GLN A 17 -21.04 14.22 -25.18
CA GLN A 17 -20.71 13.36 -26.31
C GLN A 17 -19.50 13.82 -27.15
N ALA A 18 -18.97 15.01 -26.90
CA ALA A 18 -17.80 15.53 -27.62
C ALA A 18 -16.47 15.18 -26.95
N TYR A 19 -16.46 14.76 -25.69
CA TYR A 19 -15.29 14.19 -25.02
C TYR A 19 -15.36 12.68 -25.23
N GLY A 20 -14.40 12.13 -26.01
CA GLY A 20 -14.27 10.69 -26.24
C GLY A 20 -14.05 9.93 -24.92
N GLN A 21 -14.05 8.60 -24.99
CA GLN A 21 -13.66 7.76 -23.86
C GLN A 21 -12.28 8.16 -23.36
N THR A 22 -12.14 8.26 -22.04
CA THR A 22 -10.87 8.62 -21.38
C THR A 22 -10.37 7.51 -20.51
N TRP A 23 -9.05 7.42 -20.36
CA TRP A 23 -8.35 6.64 -19.37
C TRP A 23 -7.33 7.53 -18.67
N CYS A 24 -7.32 7.56 -17.34
CA CYS A 24 -6.52 8.53 -16.57
C CYS A 24 -6.73 9.99 -17.02
N GLY A 25 -7.97 10.35 -17.36
CA GLY A 25 -8.33 11.68 -17.91
C GLY A 25 -7.84 11.95 -19.33
N LYS A 26 -7.12 11.04 -19.98
CA LYS A 26 -6.62 11.20 -21.34
C LYS A 26 -7.59 10.62 -22.36
N ASN A 27 -7.85 11.37 -23.43
CA ASN A 27 -8.51 10.81 -24.59
C ASN A 27 -7.61 9.79 -25.29
N TYR A 28 -8.17 8.66 -25.75
CA TYR A 28 -7.40 7.61 -26.42
C TYR A 28 -7.97 7.16 -27.76
N MET A 29 -9.18 7.61 -28.11
CA MET A 29 -9.78 7.27 -29.40
C MET A 29 -9.18 8.12 -30.51
N LYS A 30 -8.86 7.51 -31.65
CA LYS A 30 -8.19 8.14 -32.82
C LYS A 30 -8.84 9.45 -33.31
N THR A 31 -10.15 9.60 -33.09
CA THR A 31 -10.92 10.79 -33.51
C THR A 31 -11.07 11.84 -32.41
N SER A 32 -10.61 11.56 -31.19
CA SER A 32 -10.73 12.47 -30.06
C SER A 32 -9.59 13.49 -30.06
N PRO A 33 -9.85 14.73 -29.60
CA PRO A 33 -8.82 15.75 -29.51
C PRO A 33 -7.80 15.41 -28.41
N VAL A 34 -6.57 15.91 -28.54
CA VAL A 34 -5.59 15.92 -27.47
C VAL A 34 -5.98 17.02 -26.48
N VAL A 35 -6.27 16.63 -25.26
CA VAL A 35 -6.63 17.56 -24.16
C VAL A 35 -5.83 17.12 -22.93
N PRO A 36 -5.03 18.01 -22.32
CA PRO A 36 -4.31 17.66 -21.10
C PRO A 36 -5.26 17.13 -20.02
N PRO A 37 -4.94 16.02 -19.35
CA PRO A 37 -5.76 15.51 -18.26
C PRO A 37 -5.77 16.49 -17.10
N GLY A 38 -6.89 16.60 -16.38
CA GLY A 38 -6.94 17.31 -15.09
C GLY A 38 -6.39 16.48 -13.94
N GLY A 39 -6.61 16.96 -12.71
CA GLY A 39 -6.42 16.14 -11.51
C GLY A 39 -4.96 15.78 -11.16
N GLN A 40 -4.00 16.51 -11.73
CA GLN A 40 -2.59 16.31 -11.38
C GLN A 40 -2.35 16.65 -9.91
N PHE A 41 -1.65 15.77 -9.18
CA PHE A 41 -1.27 16.02 -7.80
C PHE A 41 -0.43 17.29 -7.71
N PRO A 42 -0.81 18.26 -6.87
CA PRO A 42 -0.07 19.51 -6.77
C PRO A 42 1.27 19.27 -6.07
N VAL A 43 2.37 19.60 -6.73
CA VAL A 43 3.68 19.61 -6.07
C VAL A 43 3.65 20.69 -4.99
N PRO A 44 3.95 20.37 -3.71
CA PRO A 44 3.95 21.33 -2.64
C PRO A 44 4.90 22.50 -2.92
N ALA A 45 4.44 23.73 -2.68
CA ALA A 45 5.27 24.91 -2.88
C ALA A 45 6.49 24.92 -1.95
N ALA A 46 7.59 25.51 -2.41
CA ALA A 46 8.78 25.68 -1.58
C ALA A 46 8.60 26.88 -0.63
N SER A 47 8.79 26.66 0.66
CA SER A 47 8.79 27.70 1.68
C SER A 47 10.16 28.38 1.76
N SER A 48 10.17 29.71 1.94
CA SER A 48 11.39 30.48 2.17
C SER A 48 11.98 30.33 3.58
N GLN A 49 11.25 29.65 4.48
CA GLN A 49 11.66 29.38 5.87
C GLN A 49 11.44 27.92 6.20
N PRO A 50 12.17 27.36 7.18
CA PRO A 50 11.94 26.00 7.64
C PRO A 50 10.51 25.81 8.15
N LEU A 51 9.92 24.65 7.85
CA LEU A 51 8.62 24.22 8.34
C LEU A 51 8.79 22.97 9.20
N LEU A 52 8.01 22.86 10.27
CA LEU A 52 7.86 21.64 11.05
C LEU A 52 6.59 20.91 10.57
N ALA A 53 6.72 19.72 10.01
CA ALA A 53 5.61 18.83 9.70
C ALA A 53 5.34 17.92 10.90
N PHE A 54 4.68 18.47 11.93
CA PHE A 54 4.36 17.74 13.16
C PHE A 54 3.23 16.76 12.95
N ARG A 55 3.49 15.45 13.18
CA ARG A 55 2.55 14.34 13.04
C ARG A 55 2.47 13.54 14.32
N CYS A 56 1.29 12.99 14.60
CA CYS A 56 1.02 12.20 15.78
C CYS A 56 -0.06 11.17 15.44
N GLU A 57 0.24 9.88 15.64
CA GLU A 57 -0.70 8.79 15.35
C GLU A 57 -0.60 7.72 16.43
N PRO A 58 -1.69 7.00 16.78
CA PRO A 58 -1.58 5.80 17.62
C PRO A 58 -0.79 4.72 16.88
N ALA A 59 -0.03 3.89 17.60
CA ALA A 59 0.81 2.87 16.97
C ALA A 59 0.00 1.73 16.33
N ILE A 60 -1.20 1.47 16.80
CA ILE A 60 -2.07 0.37 16.31
C ILE A 60 -3.47 0.91 16.01
N LYS A 61 -4.05 0.43 14.91
CA LYS A 61 -5.44 0.70 14.49
C LYS A 61 -6.12 -0.60 14.04
N PRO A 62 -7.24 -1.03 14.66
CA PRO A 62 -7.75 -0.58 15.94
C PRO A 62 -7.05 -1.25 17.13
N TYR A 63 -7.18 -0.68 18.33
CA TYR A 63 -7.00 -1.39 19.59
C TYR A 63 -8.28 -2.13 19.97
N LEU A 64 -8.13 -3.17 20.82
CA LEU A 64 -9.21 -4.00 21.33
C LEU A 64 -9.13 -4.08 22.87
N PRO A 65 -10.15 -4.62 23.59
CA PRO A 65 -10.11 -4.81 25.04
C PRO A 65 -8.89 -5.61 25.52
N GLU A 66 -8.41 -6.58 24.74
CA GLU A 66 -7.19 -7.36 25.05
C GLU A 66 -5.92 -6.52 25.06
N ASP A 67 -5.90 -5.36 24.40
CA ASP A 67 -4.75 -4.46 24.35
C ASP A 67 -4.69 -3.49 25.55
N ILE A 68 -5.74 -3.38 26.38
CA ILE A 68 -5.85 -2.36 27.45
C ILE A 68 -4.69 -2.45 28.46
N LEU A 69 -4.22 -3.65 28.73
CA LEU A 69 -3.14 -3.91 29.69
C LEU A 69 -1.77 -4.08 29.00
N THR A 70 -1.70 -3.96 27.68
CA THR A 70 -0.43 -4.03 26.94
C THR A 70 0.21 -2.64 26.80
N PRO A 71 1.54 -2.54 26.71
CA PRO A 71 2.20 -1.28 26.39
C PRO A 71 1.71 -0.75 25.04
N SER A 72 1.28 0.51 25.03
CA SER A 72 0.82 1.22 23.83
C SER A 72 1.64 2.48 23.63
N SER A 73 1.72 2.99 22.41
CA SER A 73 2.45 4.22 22.09
C SER A 73 1.73 5.08 21.07
N PHE A 74 2.02 6.38 21.11
CA PHE A 74 1.79 7.29 19.99
C PHE A 74 3.09 7.44 19.21
N ILE A 75 3.00 7.40 17.89
CA ILE A 75 4.10 7.68 16.98
C ILE A 75 4.14 9.18 16.73
N ILE A 76 5.28 9.78 16.96
CA ILE A 76 5.50 11.20 16.74
C ILE A 76 6.57 11.38 15.65
N ASP A 77 6.21 12.12 14.62
CA ASP A 77 7.13 12.56 13.57
C ASP A 77 7.29 14.08 13.63
N THR A 78 8.53 14.55 13.52
CA THR A 78 8.90 15.97 13.64
C THR A 78 9.87 16.41 12.55
N PRO A 79 9.68 15.99 11.27
CA PRO A 79 10.62 16.37 10.23
C PRO A 79 10.59 17.88 9.97
N ILE A 80 11.76 18.46 9.74
CA ILE A 80 11.91 19.80 9.22
C ILE A 80 11.96 19.71 7.70
N THR A 81 11.12 20.48 7.04
CA THR A 81 10.99 20.50 5.58
C THR A 81 11.01 21.93 5.04
N SER A 82 11.30 22.08 3.76
CA SER A 82 11.10 23.32 3.01
C SER A 82 9.88 23.27 2.09
N SER A 83 9.13 22.15 2.09
CA SER A 83 7.93 21.97 1.27
C SER A 83 6.67 22.24 2.10
N GLU A 84 5.72 22.97 1.53
CA GLU A 84 4.43 23.31 2.15
C GLU A 84 3.46 22.11 2.12
N VAL A 85 3.88 21.00 2.78
CA VAL A 85 3.05 19.80 2.91
C VAL A 85 1.91 20.03 3.91
N VAL A 86 0.85 19.23 3.80
CA VAL A 86 -0.32 19.35 4.69
C VAL A 86 0.10 19.31 6.16
N GLY A 87 -0.36 20.31 6.95
CA GLY A 87 -0.09 20.43 8.40
C GLY A 87 1.31 20.88 8.76
N ALA A 88 2.21 21.20 7.81
CA ALA A 88 3.48 21.83 8.11
C ALA A 88 3.29 23.31 8.50
N ALA A 89 4.07 23.77 9.47
CA ALA A 89 3.99 25.15 9.98
C ALA A 89 5.39 25.76 10.17
N PRO A 90 5.56 27.08 9.96
CA PRO A 90 6.83 27.76 10.12
C PRO A 90 7.45 27.53 11.50
N ILE A 91 8.75 27.24 11.51
CA ILE A 91 9.55 27.07 12.73
C ILE A 91 10.82 27.91 12.66
N SER A 92 11.08 28.65 13.73
CA SER A 92 12.36 29.36 13.90
C SER A 92 13.34 28.46 14.61
N LEU A 93 14.44 28.11 13.95
CA LEU A 93 15.49 27.24 14.45
C LEU A 93 16.67 28.06 15.02
N PRO A 94 17.54 27.49 15.86
CA PRO A 94 18.75 28.17 16.30
C PRO A 94 19.72 28.32 15.12
N GLU A 95 20.43 29.44 15.04
CA GLU A 95 21.41 29.68 13.97
C GLU A 95 22.59 28.70 14.02
N HIS A 96 22.94 28.24 15.22
CA HIS A 96 24.05 27.32 15.47
C HIS A 96 23.71 26.32 16.58
N GLY A 97 24.29 25.11 16.51
CA GLY A 97 24.16 24.09 17.55
C GLY A 97 23.13 23.00 17.24
N SER A 98 22.66 22.33 18.29
CA SER A 98 21.65 21.26 18.17
C SER A 98 20.27 21.87 17.94
N LEU A 99 19.47 21.21 17.08
CA LEU A 99 18.06 21.57 16.87
C LEU A 99 17.20 21.46 18.13
N GLY A 100 17.62 20.60 19.09
CA GLY A 100 16.88 20.36 20.32
C GLY A 100 15.65 19.48 20.14
N SER A 101 14.67 19.65 21.04
CA SER A 101 13.46 18.83 21.10
C SER A 101 12.22 19.70 21.29
N VAL A 102 11.09 19.19 20.82
CA VAL A 102 9.76 19.72 21.13
C VAL A 102 9.19 19.01 22.36
N ALA A 103 8.51 19.75 23.23
CA ALA A 103 7.72 19.17 24.33
C ALA A 103 6.35 18.81 23.78
N VAL A 104 6.04 17.51 23.70
CA VAL A 104 4.78 16.99 23.15
C VAL A 104 3.85 16.58 24.27
N THR A 105 2.57 16.92 24.13
CA THR A 105 1.47 16.43 24.98
C THR A 105 0.37 15.89 24.07
N VAL A 106 -0.04 14.64 24.31
CA VAL A 106 -1.14 13.97 23.62
C VAL A 106 -2.32 13.85 24.57
N SER A 107 -3.50 14.26 24.14
CA SER A 107 -4.70 14.28 24.97
C SER A 107 -5.95 13.83 24.23
N VAL A 108 -6.91 13.28 25.00
CA VAL A 108 -8.27 12.95 24.56
C VAL A 108 -9.25 13.68 25.45
N ASN A 109 -10.18 14.42 24.85
CA ASN A 109 -11.16 15.24 25.60
C ASN A 109 -10.51 16.15 26.66
N GLY A 110 -9.32 16.69 26.38
CA GLY A 110 -8.55 17.53 27.30
C GLY A 110 -7.82 16.77 28.42
N ARG A 111 -7.98 15.45 28.53
CA ARG A 111 -7.22 14.60 29.47
C ARG A 111 -5.90 14.15 28.81
N PRO A 112 -4.74 14.48 29.42
CA PRO A 112 -3.46 13.99 28.92
C PRO A 112 -3.38 12.46 29.00
N LEU A 113 -2.91 11.83 27.90
CA LEU A 113 -2.61 10.39 27.80
C LEU A 113 -1.11 10.14 27.77
N ALA A 114 -0.34 10.98 27.05
CA ALA A 114 1.10 10.87 26.93
C ALA A 114 1.74 12.26 26.92
N ALA A 115 2.98 12.35 27.42
CA ALA A 115 3.80 13.56 27.30
C ALA A 115 5.29 13.19 27.28
N GLY A 116 6.10 13.97 26.56
CA GLY A 116 7.55 13.74 26.50
C GLY A 116 8.28 14.74 25.62
N LEU A 117 9.61 14.65 25.64
CA LEU A 117 10.48 15.42 24.75
C LEU A 117 10.81 14.59 23.53
N VAL A 118 10.50 15.12 22.34
CA VAL A 118 10.75 14.49 21.06
C VAL A 118 11.80 15.30 20.30
N PRO A 119 12.92 14.71 19.88
CA PRO A 119 13.92 15.41 19.07
C PRO A 119 13.31 15.98 17.79
N LEU A 120 13.74 17.15 17.34
CA LEU A 120 13.45 17.61 15.97
C LEU A 120 14.11 16.69 14.94
N ASN A 121 13.50 16.53 13.78
CA ASN A 121 13.84 15.55 12.74
C ASN A 121 13.69 14.08 13.19
N ALA A 122 12.95 13.81 14.27
CA ALA A 122 12.61 12.45 14.63
C ALA A 122 11.58 11.87 13.64
N THR A 123 11.75 10.59 13.34
CA THR A 123 10.76 9.75 12.66
C THR A 123 10.50 8.53 13.52
N LYS A 124 9.24 8.11 13.62
CA LYS A 124 8.80 6.95 14.44
C LYS A 124 9.18 7.08 15.93
N PHE A 125 9.22 8.29 16.49
CA PHE A 125 9.47 8.42 17.93
C PHE A 125 8.24 7.97 18.70
N GLU A 126 8.39 6.96 19.54
CA GLU A 126 7.27 6.42 20.32
C GLU A 126 7.15 7.08 21.68
N LEU A 127 6.00 7.70 21.95
CA LEU A 127 5.60 8.17 23.27
C LEU A 127 4.68 7.12 23.92
N PRO A 128 5.11 6.46 25.00
CA PRO A 128 4.31 5.44 25.65
C PRO A 128 3.07 6.04 26.31
N PHE A 129 1.95 5.30 26.25
CA PHE A 129 0.72 5.61 26.96
C PHE A 129 -0.01 4.33 27.38
N THR A 130 -1.10 4.49 28.12
CA THR A 130 -1.98 3.39 28.52
C THR A 130 -3.41 3.63 28.08
N LEU A 131 -4.08 2.57 27.60
CA LEU A 131 -5.51 2.58 27.30
C LEU A 131 -6.39 2.50 28.54
N VAL A 132 -5.82 2.27 29.73
CA VAL A 132 -6.55 2.19 31.00
C VAL A 132 -7.33 3.48 31.24
N GLY A 133 -8.65 3.33 31.43
CA GLY A 133 -9.59 4.45 31.66
C GLY A 133 -10.21 5.00 30.36
N LEU A 134 -9.92 4.39 29.20
CA LEU A 134 -10.72 4.51 27.99
C LEU A 134 -11.68 3.31 27.91
N SER A 135 -12.90 3.55 27.42
CA SER A 135 -13.91 2.49 27.26
C SER A 135 -13.99 2.07 25.80
N PRO A 136 -14.01 0.77 25.48
CA PRO A 136 -14.23 0.32 24.12
C PRO A 136 -15.55 0.88 23.55
N ARG A 137 -15.49 1.41 22.33
CA ARG A 137 -16.65 1.98 21.60
C ARG A 137 -16.39 1.97 20.10
N THR A 138 -17.46 2.08 19.31
CA THR A 138 -17.39 2.10 17.84
C THR A 138 -16.89 3.44 17.31
N GLU A 139 -17.25 4.54 17.98
CA GLU A 139 -16.78 5.88 17.63
C GLU A 139 -15.31 6.06 18.05
N VAL A 140 -14.51 6.65 17.19
CA VAL A 140 -13.11 6.98 17.49
C VAL A 140 -13.00 8.00 18.61
N TYR A 141 -11.88 7.99 19.30
CA TYR A 141 -11.48 9.05 20.20
C TYR A 141 -10.71 10.12 19.43
N ASP A 142 -11.20 11.36 19.47
CA ASP A 142 -10.48 12.50 18.93
C ASP A 142 -9.25 12.79 19.79
N VAL A 143 -8.08 12.60 19.20
CA VAL A 143 -6.79 12.85 19.84
C VAL A 143 -6.29 14.23 19.42
N THR A 144 -5.91 15.03 20.40
CA THR A 144 -5.21 16.30 20.18
C THR A 144 -3.75 16.15 20.61
N CYS A 145 -2.83 16.42 19.69
CA CYS A 145 -1.40 16.43 19.93
C CYS A 145 -0.92 17.88 19.89
N ALA A 146 -0.35 18.36 20.98
CA ALA A 146 0.24 19.70 21.08
C ALA A 146 1.76 19.57 21.24
N ALA A 147 2.51 20.40 20.51
CA ALA A 147 3.96 20.47 20.62
C ALA A 147 4.40 21.90 20.91
N GLU A 148 5.37 22.06 21.79
CA GLU A 148 5.94 23.35 22.16
C GLU A 148 7.46 23.32 21.98
N TYR A 149 7.98 24.29 21.25
CA TYR A 149 9.40 24.39 20.92
C TYR A 149 9.98 25.74 21.34
N SER A 150 11.14 25.70 21.98
CA SER A 150 11.91 26.89 22.35
C SER A 150 13.34 26.73 21.84
N PRO A 151 13.80 27.50 20.84
CA PRO A 151 15.15 27.39 20.29
C PRO A 151 16.26 27.86 21.22
N GLY A 152 15.90 28.49 22.35
CA GLY A 152 16.85 28.98 23.37
C GLY A 152 16.13 29.53 24.58
N LEU A 153 16.86 29.69 25.71
CA LEU A 153 16.31 30.11 27.03
C LEU A 153 15.60 31.47 27.02
N LEU A 154 15.98 32.36 26.08
CA LEU A 154 15.38 33.71 25.99
C LEU A 154 14.46 33.84 24.75
N SER A 155 14.27 32.76 24.01
CA SER A 155 13.45 32.75 22.82
C SER A 155 11.98 32.56 23.16
N LYS A 156 11.11 33.18 22.37
CA LYS A 156 9.66 32.96 22.48
C LYS A 156 9.32 31.52 22.09
N SER A 157 8.50 30.87 22.93
CA SER A 157 8.00 29.53 22.64
C SER A 157 7.12 29.54 21.39
N GLN A 158 7.27 28.53 20.54
CA GLN A 158 6.49 28.26 19.31
C GLN A 158 5.60 27.05 19.55
N LYS A 159 4.34 27.11 19.11
CA LYS A 159 3.34 26.08 19.35
C LYS A 159 2.89 25.47 18.04
N PHE A 160 2.76 24.14 18.05
CA PHE A 160 2.30 23.33 16.93
C PHE A 160 1.21 22.38 17.43
N SER A 161 0.33 21.96 16.53
CA SER A 161 -0.72 20.99 16.85
C SER A 161 -0.99 20.07 15.68
N SER A 162 -1.37 18.83 16.01
CA SER A 162 -1.89 17.83 15.08
C SER A 162 -3.07 17.12 15.73
N THR A 163 -3.90 16.48 14.93
CA THR A 163 -5.01 15.65 15.40
C THR A 163 -4.84 14.23 14.88
N ALA A 164 -5.33 13.25 15.63
CA ALA A 164 -5.36 11.85 15.23
C ALA A 164 -6.65 11.17 15.71
N ALA A 165 -6.92 9.98 15.21
CA ALA A 165 -8.05 9.15 15.60
C ALA A 165 -7.56 7.91 16.35
N LEU A 166 -7.94 7.76 17.62
CA LEU A 166 -7.66 6.56 18.39
C LEU A 166 -8.90 5.65 18.37
N SER A 167 -8.80 4.52 17.70
CA SER A 167 -9.84 3.50 17.68
C SER A 167 -9.58 2.46 18.77
N LEU A 168 -10.49 2.36 19.73
CA LEU A 168 -10.55 1.29 20.73
C LEU A 168 -11.91 0.63 20.61
N LEU A 169 -12.01 -0.38 19.77
CA LEU A 169 -13.26 -1.06 19.47
C LEU A 169 -13.62 -2.05 20.60
N PRO A 170 -14.92 -2.35 20.81
CA PRO A 170 -15.33 -3.49 21.63
C PRO A 170 -14.84 -4.79 20.99
N ASP A 171 -14.91 -5.90 21.74
CA ASP A 171 -14.72 -7.21 21.13
C ASP A 171 -15.71 -7.40 19.98
N PRO A 172 -15.24 -7.92 18.83
CA PRO A 172 -16.11 -8.07 17.69
C PRO A 172 -17.30 -8.98 18.03
N PRO A 173 -18.53 -8.58 17.67
CA PRO A 173 -19.69 -9.45 17.85
C PRO A 173 -19.52 -10.70 16.99
N ASP A 174 -20.16 -11.80 17.41
CA ASP A 174 -20.25 -13.04 16.66
C ASP A 174 -18.91 -13.74 16.33
N GLY A 175 -17.82 -13.38 17.03
CA GLY A 175 -16.51 -14.02 16.87
C GLY A 175 -15.83 -13.78 15.52
N ARG A 176 -16.19 -12.70 14.80
CA ARG A 176 -15.54 -12.32 13.55
C ARG A 176 -14.05 -12.01 13.76
N SER A 177 -13.27 -12.07 12.69
CA SER A 177 -11.87 -11.64 12.72
C SER A 177 -11.73 -10.13 12.91
N VAL A 178 -10.52 -9.75 13.25
CA VAL A 178 -10.07 -8.35 13.25
C VAL A 178 -8.70 -8.29 12.60
N THR A 179 -8.51 -7.36 11.70
CA THR A 179 -7.20 -7.05 11.15
C THR A 179 -6.75 -5.71 11.70
N LYS A 180 -5.65 -5.71 12.47
CA LYS A 180 -5.03 -4.48 12.96
C LYS A 180 -3.96 -4.00 11.98
N MET A 181 -3.78 -2.69 11.89
CA MET A 181 -2.63 -2.07 11.21
C MET A 181 -1.63 -1.59 12.26
N ASP A 182 -0.38 -1.97 12.11
CA ASP A 182 0.74 -1.41 12.86
C ASP A 182 1.25 -0.15 12.15
N LEU A 183 0.83 1.02 12.61
CA LEU A 183 1.15 2.29 11.96
C LEU A 183 2.63 2.69 12.07
N ARG A 184 3.45 1.93 12.83
CA ARG A 184 4.91 2.09 12.86
C ARG A 184 5.55 1.60 11.56
N THR A 185 4.93 0.61 10.90
CA THR A 185 5.45 -0.05 9.69
C THR A 185 4.47 -0.07 8.53
N GLY A 186 3.16 0.02 8.78
CA GLY A 186 2.09 -0.25 7.81
C GLY A 186 1.71 -1.73 7.72
N ALA A 187 2.32 -2.61 8.54
CA ALA A 187 2.07 -4.04 8.52
C ALA A 187 0.67 -4.39 9.02
N LEU A 188 0.08 -5.45 8.45
CA LEU A 188 -1.14 -6.04 8.97
C LEU A 188 -0.83 -7.04 10.10
N LEU A 189 -1.67 -7.03 11.12
CA LEU A 189 -1.67 -7.99 12.22
C LEU A 189 -3.02 -8.72 12.23
N ALA A 190 -3.00 -10.04 12.13
CA ALA A 190 -4.21 -10.86 12.17
C ALA A 190 -4.00 -12.13 12.99
N LYS A 191 -5.08 -12.66 13.54
CA LYS A 191 -5.10 -14.02 14.11
C LYS A 191 -5.16 -15.04 12.97
N PRO A 192 -4.71 -16.30 13.18
CA PRO A 192 -4.71 -17.32 12.13
C PRO A 192 -6.05 -17.43 11.39
N ALA A 193 -6.01 -17.43 10.06
CA ALA A 193 -7.18 -17.45 9.19
C ALA A 193 -8.11 -18.66 9.38
N THR A 194 -7.64 -19.73 10.05
CA THR A 194 -8.46 -20.90 10.37
C THR A 194 -9.62 -20.60 11.33
N GLY A 195 -9.57 -19.44 12.03
CA GLY A 195 -10.57 -19.09 13.04
C GLY A 195 -10.53 -19.91 14.33
N LYS A 196 -9.49 -20.73 14.52
CA LYS A 196 -9.34 -21.61 15.72
C LYS A 196 -8.70 -20.89 16.91
N GLY A 197 -8.66 -19.55 16.88
CA GLY A 197 -7.95 -18.73 17.87
C GLY A 197 -6.46 -18.64 17.58
N GLY A 198 -5.73 -17.98 18.49
CA GLY A 198 -4.30 -17.70 18.38
C GLY A 198 -3.98 -16.25 18.76
N SER A 199 -2.69 -15.88 18.71
CA SER A 199 -2.22 -14.52 18.88
C SER A 199 -2.27 -13.75 17.55
N TYR A 200 -2.25 -12.41 17.64
CA TYR A 200 -1.98 -11.57 16.48
C TYR A 200 -0.53 -11.76 16.02
N GLU A 201 -0.38 -12.00 14.73
CA GLU A 201 0.93 -12.13 14.08
C GLU A 201 0.99 -11.19 12.88
N THR A 202 2.20 -10.74 12.53
CA THR A 202 2.40 -9.97 11.31
C THR A 202 2.09 -10.84 10.09
N VAL A 203 1.24 -10.32 9.21
CA VAL A 203 0.93 -10.93 7.92
C VAL A 203 1.64 -10.14 6.82
N PHE A 204 2.44 -10.81 5.99
CA PHE A 204 2.86 -10.26 4.71
C PHE A 204 1.95 -10.86 3.65
N PRO A 205 0.99 -10.10 3.09
CA PRO A 205 0.09 -10.60 2.07
C PRO A 205 0.85 -10.90 0.79
N ILE A 206 0.79 -12.16 0.35
CA ILE A 206 1.29 -12.60 -0.95
C ILE A 206 0.30 -13.57 -1.57
N GLY A 207 -0.11 -13.29 -2.82
CA GLY A 207 -1.10 -14.09 -3.53
C GLY A 207 -1.44 -13.51 -4.89
N PHE A 208 -2.63 -13.84 -5.35
CA PHE A 208 -3.13 -13.43 -6.65
C PHE A 208 -4.58 -12.95 -6.57
N TYR A 209 -4.93 -12.03 -7.45
CA TYR A 209 -6.29 -11.93 -7.97
C TYR A 209 -6.58 -13.25 -8.69
N THR A 210 -7.54 -14.00 -8.20
CA THR A 210 -7.79 -15.38 -8.66
C THR A 210 -9.18 -15.47 -9.27
N ASN A 211 -9.28 -15.88 -10.51
CA ASN A 211 -10.56 -16.01 -11.19
C ASN A 211 -11.52 -16.88 -10.39
N PHE A 212 -12.73 -16.38 -10.14
CA PHE A 212 -13.76 -17.15 -9.45
C PHE A 212 -14.53 -18.04 -10.44
N GLY A 213 -15.25 -17.43 -11.39
CA GLY A 213 -16.09 -18.13 -12.36
C GLY A 213 -15.29 -19.04 -13.31
N GLY A 214 -15.65 -20.31 -13.37
CA GLY A 214 -15.01 -21.32 -14.21
C GLY A 214 -13.63 -21.79 -13.71
N TYR A 215 -13.15 -21.30 -12.56
CA TYR A 215 -11.86 -21.67 -11.99
C TYR A 215 -12.01 -22.09 -10.52
N LEU A 216 -12.10 -21.15 -9.56
CA LEU A 216 -12.23 -21.50 -8.14
C LEU A 216 -13.57 -22.19 -7.83
N ASP A 217 -14.67 -21.74 -8.43
CA ASP A 217 -16.01 -22.31 -8.24
C ASP A 217 -16.14 -23.74 -8.75
N SER A 218 -15.30 -24.11 -9.73
CA SER A 218 -15.31 -25.40 -10.39
C SER A 218 -14.36 -26.42 -9.78
N ASN A 219 -13.31 -25.97 -9.05
CA ASN A 219 -12.27 -26.84 -8.51
C ASN A 219 -11.64 -26.32 -7.22
N LEU A 220 -12.17 -26.74 -6.08
CA LEU A 220 -11.66 -26.38 -4.76
C LEU A 220 -10.23 -26.91 -4.46
N THR A 221 -9.70 -27.88 -5.25
CA THR A 221 -8.33 -28.38 -5.04
C THR A 221 -7.28 -27.34 -5.39
N LEU A 222 -7.61 -26.34 -6.21
CA LEU A 222 -6.75 -25.19 -6.50
C LEU A 222 -6.35 -24.45 -5.22
N LEU A 223 -7.25 -24.32 -4.26
CA LEU A 223 -6.95 -23.71 -2.97
C LEU A 223 -5.92 -24.51 -2.16
N ASN A 224 -5.95 -25.86 -2.25
CA ASN A 224 -4.93 -26.70 -1.61
C ASN A 224 -3.55 -26.46 -2.23
N GLU A 225 -3.51 -26.28 -3.55
CA GLU A 225 -2.27 -25.97 -4.27
C GLU A 225 -1.72 -24.60 -3.86
N LEU A 226 -2.58 -23.58 -3.81
CA LEU A 226 -2.20 -22.23 -3.36
C LEU A 226 -1.64 -22.23 -1.93
N ALA A 227 -2.31 -22.93 -1.01
CA ALA A 227 -1.83 -23.08 0.37
C ALA A 227 -0.48 -23.82 0.44
N ALA A 228 -0.31 -24.92 -0.29
CA ALA A 228 0.93 -25.68 -0.35
C ALA A 228 2.08 -24.89 -0.99
N GLN A 229 1.78 -23.96 -1.88
CA GLN A 229 2.73 -23.04 -2.51
C GLN A 229 3.15 -21.88 -1.60
N GLY A 230 2.61 -21.77 -0.38
CA GLY A 230 2.98 -20.76 0.60
C GLY A 230 2.27 -19.42 0.47
N PHE A 231 1.26 -19.30 -0.40
CA PHE A 231 0.47 -18.07 -0.49
C PHE A 231 -0.32 -17.85 0.80
N THR A 232 -0.44 -16.58 1.20
CA THR A 232 -1.12 -16.20 2.45
C THR A 232 -2.50 -15.63 2.18
N VAL A 233 -2.72 -15.02 1.03
CA VAL A 233 -4.00 -14.38 0.66
C VAL A 233 -4.50 -14.92 -0.67
N VAL A 234 -5.80 -15.06 -0.79
CA VAL A 234 -6.52 -15.25 -2.06
C VAL A 234 -7.50 -14.11 -2.22
N HIS A 235 -7.51 -13.54 -3.42
CA HIS A 235 -8.41 -12.47 -3.83
C HIS A 235 -9.33 -13.01 -4.93
N PRO A 236 -10.48 -13.61 -4.61
CA PRO A 236 -11.43 -14.09 -5.61
C PRO A 236 -11.99 -12.92 -6.41
N VAL A 237 -11.87 -12.97 -7.74
CA VAL A 237 -12.34 -11.90 -8.64
C VAL A 237 -13.80 -12.15 -9.02
N PRO A 238 -14.76 -11.23 -8.75
CA PRO A 238 -16.15 -11.37 -9.15
C PRO A 238 -16.30 -11.40 -10.70
N THR A 239 -17.46 -11.89 -11.24
CA THR A 239 -18.79 -11.94 -10.60
C THR A 239 -18.97 -13.21 -9.77
N PHE A 240 -19.72 -13.06 -8.66
CA PHE A 240 -20.06 -14.17 -7.77
C PHE A 240 -21.50 -14.66 -8.05
N ASP A 241 -21.74 -15.13 -9.28
CA ASP A 241 -23.09 -15.52 -9.74
C ASP A 241 -23.66 -16.71 -8.97
N ASN A 242 -22.77 -17.58 -8.45
CA ASN A 242 -23.15 -18.73 -7.62
C ASN A 242 -22.68 -18.53 -6.17
N LEU A 243 -23.54 -17.96 -5.35
CA LEU A 243 -23.23 -17.69 -3.94
C LEU A 243 -22.99 -18.95 -3.11
N THR A 244 -23.59 -20.10 -3.46
CA THR A 244 -23.30 -21.39 -2.80
C THR A 244 -21.88 -21.86 -3.11
N ALA A 245 -21.42 -21.72 -4.35
CA ALA A 245 -20.04 -22.01 -4.72
C ALA A 245 -19.05 -21.03 -4.04
N LEU A 246 -19.43 -19.75 -3.93
CA LEU A 246 -18.63 -18.78 -3.18
C LEU A 246 -18.46 -19.20 -1.72
N ASP A 247 -19.54 -19.59 -1.03
CA ASP A 247 -19.45 -20.04 0.36
C ASP A 247 -18.50 -21.26 0.49
N LEU A 248 -18.57 -22.23 -0.42
CA LEU A 248 -17.67 -23.39 -0.42
C LEU A 248 -16.19 -23.00 -0.65
N VAL A 249 -15.93 -22.05 -1.54
CA VAL A 249 -14.58 -21.50 -1.78
C VAL A 249 -14.07 -20.82 -0.50
N LEU A 250 -14.86 -19.95 0.11
CA LEU A 250 -14.46 -19.21 1.31
C LEU A 250 -14.27 -20.13 2.53
N ASP A 251 -15.12 -21.15 2.67
CA ASP A 251 -14.97 -22.17 3.72
C ASP A 251 -13.67 -22.97 3.52
N ARG A 252 -13.37 -23.36 2.26
CA ARG A 252 -12.12 -24.06 1.96
C ARG A 252 -10.89 -23.21 2.19
N MET A 253 -10.92 -21.93 1.84
CA MET A 253 -9.85 -20.99 2.17
C MET A 253 -9.60 -20.95 3.68
N GLN A 254 -10.65 -20.82 4.49
CA GLN A 254 -10.56 -20.82 5.96
C GLN A 254 -9.96 -22.12 6.50
N GLU A 255 -10.42 -23.29 6.04
CA GLU A 255 -9.89 -24.59 6.45
C GLU A 255 -8.37 -24.71 6.22
N LEU A 256 -7.89 -24.14 5.12
CA LEU A 256 -6.48 -24.16 4.70
C LEU A 256 -5.64 -23.05 5.33
N GLY A 257 -6.26 -22.10 6.04
CA GLY A 257 -5.56 -20.97 6.65
C GLY A 257 -5.18 -19.86 5.65
N LEU A 258 -5.91 -19.77 4.53
CA LEU A 258 -5.78 -18.71 3.54
C LEU A 258 -6.65 -17.51 3.93
N TYR A 259 -6.06 -16.32 4.00
CA TYR A 259 -6.80 -15.09 4.22
C TYR A 259 -7.58 -14.67 2.98
N LEU A 260 -8.69 -13.99 3.22
CA LEU A 260 -9.58 -13.44 2.20
C LEU A 260 -9.32 -11.95 2.03
N MET A 261 -9.07 -11.52 0.81
CA MET A 261 -9.22 -10.16 0.33
C MET A 261 -10.50 -10.13 -0.51
N TYR A 262 -11.56 -9.49 0.01
CA TYR A 262 -12.90 -9.58 -0.59
C TYR A 262 -13.13 -8.44 -1.58
N ASP A 263 -13.45 -8.79 -2.82
CA ASP A 263 -13.54 -7.89 -3.96
C ASP A 263 -14.96 -7.41 -4.23
N MET A 264 -15.17 -6.10 -4.14
CA MET A 264 -16.42 -5.39 -4.43
C MET A 264 -16.31 -4.46 -5.65
N ARG A 265 -15.35 -4.70 -6.59
CA ARG A 265 -15.08 -3.81 -7.73
C ARG A 265 -16.30 -3.38 -8.55
N TRP A 266 -17.31 -4.23 -8.66
CA TRP A 266 -18.51 -3.94 -9.42
C TRP A 266 -19.64 -3.34 -8.59
N THR A 267 -19.53 -3.39 -7.27
CA THR A 267 -20.61 -3.03 -6.34
C THR A 267 -20.25 -1.86 -5.44
N TYR A 268 -18.97 -1.50 -5.31
CA TYR A 268 -18.52 -0.50 -4.33
C TYR A 268 -19.19 0.88 -4.45
N MET A 269 -19.72 1.24 -5.63
CA MET A 269 -20.50 2.47 -5.84
C MET A 269 -22.00 2.32 -5.58
N ASN A 270 -22.45 1.14 -5.12
CA ASN A 270 -23.85 0.83 -4.85
C ASN A 270 -24.05 0.50 -3.37
N ASP A 271 -24.61 1.42 -2.60
CA ASP A 271 -24.82 1.28 -1.15
C ASP A 271 -25.57 0.01 -0.76
N THR A 272 -26.57 -0.39 -1.55
CA THR A 272 -27.32 -1.64 -1.30
C THR A 272 -26.41 -2.85 -1.50
N GLY A 273 -25.65 -2.88 -2.60
CA GLY A 273 -24.70 -3.96 -2.89
C GLY A 273 -23.62 -4.06 -1.81
N VAL A 274 -22.96 -2.93 -1.47
CA VAL A 274 -21.97 -2.87 -0.39
C VAL A 274 -22.57 -3.38 0.93
N THR A 275 -23.78 -2.95 1.29
CA THR A 275 -24.44 -3.35 2.54
C THR A 275 -24.72 -4.85 2.57
N GLU A 276 -25.20 -5.42 1.48
CA GLU A 276 -25.49 -6.86 1.36
C GLU A 276 -24.21 -7.69 1.46
N GLU A 277 -23.16 -7.30 0.71
CA GLU A 277 -21.88 -8.02 0.68
C GLU A 277 -21.13 -7.91 2.00
N VAL A 278 -21.02 -6.73 2.59
CA VAL A 278 -20.38 -6.56 3.91
C VAL A 278 -21.09 -7.37 4.97
N ASN A 279 -22.44 -7.34 5.04
CA ASN A 279 -23.19 -8.11 6.02
C ASN A 279 -23.06 -9.63 5.82
N ARG A 280 -22.85 -10.09 4.59
CA ARG A 280 -22.61 -11.50 4.26
C ARG A 280 -21.22 -11.96 4.71
N ILE A 281 -20.20 -11.14 4.54
CA ILE A 281 -18.78 -11.54 4.61
C ILE A 281 -18.11 -11.18 5.93
N LYS A 282 -18.47 -10.07 6.58
CA LYS A 282 -17.77 -9.50 7.75
C LYS A 282 -17.58 -10.45 8.93
N ASN A 283 -18.38 -11.52 9.02
CA ASN A 283 -18.27 -12.51 10.11
C ASN A 283 -17.34 -13.68 9.78
N ARG A 284 -16.69 -13.69 8.61
CA ARG A 284 -15.78 -14.76 8.24
C ARG A 284 -14.46 -14.63 9.00
N PRO A 285 -13.99 -15.70 9.67
CA PRO A 285 -12.76 -15.66 10.47
C PRO A 285 -11.48 -15.42 9.65
N ASN A 286 -11.52 -15.68 8.35
CA ASN A 286 -10.39 -15.49 7.44
C ASN A 286 -10.43 -14.18 6.63
N LEU A 287 -11.40 -13.30 6.86
CA LEU A 287 -11.40 -11.98 6.25
C LEU A 287 -10.19 -11.20 6.75
N LEU A 288 -9.35 -10.72 5.83
CA LEU A 288 -8.20 -9.89 6.12
C LEU A 288 -8.49 -8.43 5.83
N LEU A 289 -9.07 -8.15 4.67
CA LEU A 289 -9.36 -6.79 4.22
C LEU A 289 -10.43 -6.77 3.13
N TRP A 290 -11.02 -5.59 2.94
CA TRP A 290 -11.93 -5.26 1.86
C TRP A 290 -11.17 -4.70 0.66
N TYR A 291 -11.66 -4.96 -0.54
CA TYR A 291 -11.17 -4.35 -1.77
C TYR A 291 -12.34 -3.68 -2.49
N THR A 292 -12.18 -2.39 -2.82
CA THR A 292 -13.25 -1.57 -3.41
C THR A 292 -12.96 -1.23 -4.88
N GLY A 293 -12.43 -0.05 -5.17
CA GLY A 293 -12.19 0.41 -6.53
C GLY A 293 -11.06 -0.34 -7.22
N ASP A 294 -11.37 -0.88 -8.41
CA ASP A 294 -10.40 -1.47 -9.34
C ASP A 294 -10.12 -0.43 -10.42
N GLU A 295 -8.99 0.27 -10.31
CA GLU A 295 -8.59 1.36 -11.21
C GLU A 295 -9.67 2.48 -11.36
N PRO A 296 -10.25 3.00 -10.26
CA PRO A 296 -11.29 4.04 -10.33
C PRO A 296 -10.79 5.34 -10.94
N ASP A 297 -9.49 5.58 -10.90
CA ASP A 297 -8.79 6.67 -11.55
C ASP A 297 -8.71 6.47 -13.08
N GLY A 298 -8.48 5.24 -13.54
CA GLY A 298 -8.49 4.88 -14.96
C GLY A 298 -9.85 5.13 -15.60
N THR A 299 -10.91 4.63 -14.99
CA THR A 299 -12.30 4.75 -15.45
C THR A 299 -12.90 6.12 -15.20
N SER A 300 -12.23 6.99 -14.43
CA SER A 300 -12.74 8.30 -13.98
C SER A 300 -14.05 8.18 -13.21
N ASP A 301 -14.10 7.27 -12.24
CA ASP A 301 -15.24 7.13 -11.34
C ASP A 301 -15.48 8.42 -10.53
N PRO A 302 -16.68 8.64 -9.98
CA PRO A 302 -16.94 9.83 -9.17
C PRO A 302 -15.91 10.00 -8.06
N LEU A 303 -15.31 11.19 -7.94
CA LEU A 303 -14.19 11.47 -7.02
C LEU A 303 -14.47 11.16 -5.54
N ASN A 304 -15.74 11.10 -5.15
CA ASN A 304 -16.16 10.73 -3.81
C ASN A 304 -16.58 9.25 -3.68
N ALA A 305 -16.51 8.46 -4.75
CA ALA A 305 -17.01 7.09 -4.72
C ALA A 305 -16.24 6.21 -3.73
N THR A 306 -14.92 6.31 -3.74
CA THR A 306 -14.06 5.53 -2.83
C THR A 306 -14.25 5.92 -1.37
N SER A 307 -14.28 7.22 -1.05
CA SER A 307 -14.49 7.71 0.32
C SER A 307 -15.89 7.39 0.84
N HIS A 308 -16.90 7.49 -0.02
CA HIS A 308 -18.28 7.13 0.35
C HIS A 308 -18.41 5.63 0.68
N SER A 309 -17.84 4.77 -0.17
CA SER A 309 -17.79 3.32 0.07
C SER A 309 -17.00 2.97 1.34
N TYR A 310 -15.86 3.63 1.56
CA TYR A 310 -15.05 3.47 2.76
C TYR A 310 -15.84 3.78 4.03
N ASP A 311 -16.52 4.91 4.08
CA ASP A 311 -17.34 5.30 5.22
C ASP A 311 -18.46 4.31 5.50
N LEU A 312 -19.13 3.84 4.43
CA LEU A 312 -20.20 2.83 4.54
C LEU A 312 -19.66 1.50 5.08
N ILE A 313 -18.55 0.99 4.53
CA ILE A 313 -17.92 -0.25 4.99
C ILE A 313 -17.51 -0.12 6.47
N ASN A 314 -16.86 0.97 6.86
CA ASN A 314 -16.47 1.19 8.25
C ASN A 314 -17.67 1.27 9.20
N SER A 315 -18.78 1.84 8.76
CA SER A 315 -20.02 1.88 9.56
C SER A 315 -20.65 0.50 9.78
N LEU A 316 -20.49 -0.40 8.82
CA LEU A 316 -21.08 -1.75 8.83
C LEU A 316 -20.18 -2.80 9.49
N ASP A 317 -18.87 -2.66 9.38
CA ASP A 317 -17.86 -3.59 9.89
C ASP A 317 -16.89 -2.90 10.86
N GLY A 318 -16.02 -2.00 10.40
CA GLY A 318 -15.08 -1.23 11.21
C GLY A 318 -13.88 -2.01 11.77
N TYR A 319 -13.80 -3.33 11.54
CA TYR A 319 -12.75 -4.21 12.08
C TYR A 319 -11.68 -4.61 11.05
N HIS A 320 -11.89 -4.30 9.78
CA HIS A 320 -10.98 -4.67 8.71
C HIS A 320 -10.63 -3.45 7.85
N PRO A 321 -9.37 -3.32 7.40
CA PRO A 321 -8.95 -2.25 6.52
C PRO A 321 -9.57 -2.39 5.13
N VAL A 322 -9.62 -1.27 4.41
CA VAL A 322 -10.09 -1.19 3.03
C VAL A 322 -8.91 -0.93 2.11
N SER A 323 -8.90 -1.59 0.95
CA SER A 323 -7.91 -1.40 -0.11
C SER A 323 -8.55 -1.03 -1.44
N LEU A 324 -7.75 -0.44 -2.33
CA LEU A 324 -8.05 -0.21 -3.73
C LEU A 324 -6.77 -0.24 -4.55
N VAL A 325 -6.88 -0.36 -5.88
CA VAL A 325 -5.76 -0.23 -6.81
C VAL A 325 -5.91 1.02 -7.67
N LEU A 326 -4.81 1.70 -7.95
CA LEU A 326 -4.73 2.82 -8.89
C LEU A 326 -3.80 2.47 -10.04
N ASN A 327 -4.27 2.74 -11.27
CA ASN A 327 -3.54 2.53 -12.52
C ASN A 327 -2.76 3.78 -12.96
N CYS A 328 -3.34 4.97 -12.72
CA CYS A 328 -2.80 6.22 -13.22
C CYS A 328 -1.54 6.65 -12.45
N GLU A 329 -0.58 7.21 -13.17
CA GLU A 329 0.59 7.81 -12.52
C GLU A 329 0.18 8.99 -11.64
N ASN A 330 -0.69 9.86 -12.18
CA ASN A 330 -1.03 11.11 -11.50
C ASN A 330 -2.40 11.64 -11.96
N TYR A 331 -3.49 11.08 -11.41
CA TYR A 331 -4.84 11.52 -11.73
C TYR A 331 -5.75 11.43 -10.50
N PHE A 332 -6.07 12.57 -9.89
CA PHE A 332 -6.90 12.72 -8.68
C PHE A 332 -6.49 11.77 -7.53
N PHE A 333 -5.16 11.64 -7.31
CA PHE A 333 -4.60 10.71 -6.33
C PHE A 333 -5.17 10.90 -4.93
N THR A 334 -5.25 12.14 -4.45
CA THR A 334 -5.76 12.48 -3.10
C THR A 334 -7.20 12.05 -2.94
N GLU A 335 -8.04 12.35 -3.93
CA GLU A 335 -9.47 12.06 -3.89
C GLU A 335 -9.72 10.55 -3.84
N TYR A 336 -9.11 9.78 -4.75
CA TYR A 336 -9.30 8.32 -4.78
C TYR A 336 -8.68 7.63 -3.57
N THR A 337 -7.51 8.06 -3.10
CA THR A 337 -6.87 7.44 -1.93
C THR A 337 -7.48 7.87 -0.61
N SER A 338 -8.31 8.92 -0.56
CA SER A 338 -9.02 9.31 0.67
C SER A 338 -9.88 8.15 1.23
N GLY A 339 -10.42 7.31 0.36
CA GLY A 339 -11.29 6.18 0.68
C GLY A 339 -10.57 4.84 0.85
N THR A 340 -9.34 4.81 1.37
CA THR A 340 -8.62 3.54 1.56
C THR A 340 -7.63 3.60 2.72
N ASP A 341 -7.31 2.45 3.30
CA ASP A 341 -6.18 2.24 4.22
C ASP A 341 -4.94 1.70 3.48
N ILE A 342 -5.16 1.02 2.35
CA ILE A 342 -4.11 0.40 1.55
C ILE A 342 -4.32 0.79 0.09
N VAL A 343 -3.36 1.53 -0.48
CA VAL A 343 -3.34 1.85 -1.91
C VAL A 343 -2.38 0.92 -2.63
N MET A 344 -2.86 0.30 -3.71
CA MET A 344 -2.07 -0.61 -4.54
C MET A 344 -1.76 0.07 -5.87
N GLN A 345 -0.60 -0.24 -6.46
CA GLN A 345 -0.24 0.18 -7.81
C GLN A 345 -0.10 -1.05 -8.71
N ASP A 346 -0.49 -0.92 -9.98
CA ASP A 346 -0.52 -1.99 -10.98
C ASP A 346 0.18 -1.58 -12.29
N THR A 347 1.42 -1.22 -12.18
CA THR A 347 2.26 -0.78 -13.29
C THR A 347 2.64 -1.97 -14.19
N TYR A 348 1.94 -2.16 -15.32
CA TYR A 348 2.10 -3.32 -16.22
C TYR A 348 2.90 -2.98 -17.48
N MET A 349 4.24 -3.06 -17.41
CA MET A 349 5.10 -2.63 -18.51
C MET A 349 5.68 -3.81 -19.35
N ILE A 350 5.55 -5.08 -18.90
CA ILE A 350 6.18 -6.20 -19.59
C ILE A 350 5.47 -6.53 -20.91
N GLY A 351 6.23 -6.62 -21.98
CA GLY A 351 5.70 -6.93 -23.31
C GLY A 351 4.84 -5.82 -23.94
N ASN A 352 4.85 -4.64 -23.35
CA ASN A 352 4.04 -3.49 -23.73
C ASN A 352 4.84 -2.52 -24.63
N ASN A 353 4.15 -1.87 -25.58
CA ASN A 353 4.65 -0.69 -26.28
C ASN A 353 4.03 0.56 -25.66
N VAL A 354 4.71 1.14 -24.69
CA VAL A 354 4.23 2.28 -23.90
C VAL A 354 4.12 3.61 -24.69
N THR A 355 4.55 3.64 -25.95
CA THR A 355 4.50 4.84 -26.81
C THR A 355 3.46 4.77 -27.92
N PHE A 356 2.94 3.58 -28.21
CA PHE A 356 1.94 3.37 -29.26
C PHE A 356 1.01 2.21 -28.93
N SER A 357 -0.27 2.51 -28.79
CA SER A 357 -1.33 1.53 -28.58
C SER A 357 -1.71 0.85 -29.89
N SER A 358 -1.40 -0.44 -30.05
CA SER A 358 -1.93 -1.22 -31.16
C SER A 358 -3.42 -1.55 -30.99
N GLN A 359 -3.94 -1.43 -29.77
CA GLN A 359 -5.36 -1.61 -29.44
C GLN A 359 -6.23 -0.50 -30.04
N TRP A 360 -5.76 0.74 -29.95
CA TRP A 360 -6.51 1.94 -30.34
C TRP A 360 -5.98 2.60 -31.62
N ASP A 361 -4.83 2.12 -32.15
CA ASP A 361 -4.10 2.72 -33.28
C ASP A 361 -3.76 4.20 -33.03
N THR A 362 -3.24 4.49 -31.81
CA THR A 362 -2.94 5.84 -31.31
C THR A 362 -1.60 5.88 -30.60
N VAL A 363 -0.94 7.05 -30.63
CA VAL A 363 0.25 7.33 -29.82
C VAL A 363 -0.13 7.51 -28.37
N CYS A 364 0.81 7.22 -27.44
CA CYS A 364 0.68 7.52 -26.02
C CYS A 364 1.67 8.60 -25.63
N THR A 365 1.16 9.63 -24.98
CA THR A 365 1.87 10.79 -24.46
C THR A 365 1.33 11.13 -23.07
N PRO A 366 1.93 12.06 -22.32
CA PRO A 366 1.34 12.54 -21.06
C PRO A 366 -0.08 13.10 -21.20
N ASP A 367 -0.48 13.56 -22.38
CA ASP A 367 -1.77 14.21 -22.60
C ASP A 367 -2.75 13.39 -23.46
N TYR A 368 -2.34 12.20 -23.96
CA TYR A 368 -3.17 11.46 -24.91
C TYR A 368 -2.77 9.99 -25.00
N GLY A 369 -3.76 9.13 -25.24
CA GLY A 369 -3.57 7.72 -25.54
C GLY A 369 -3.65 6.83 -24.28
N ASP A 370 -4.00 5.57 -24.54
CA ASP A 370 -4.00 4.49 -23.55
C ASP A 370 -3.17 3.34 -24.09
N CYS A 371 -2.03 3.10 -23.45
CA CYS A 371 -1.10 2.02 -23.75
C CYS A 371 -1.10 0.92 -22.68
N GLY A 372 -2.07 0.88 -21.76
CA GLY A 372 -2.17 -0.13 -20.71
C GLY A 372 -1.11 0.01 -19.58
N CYS A 373 -0.34 1.10 -19.60
CA CYS A 373 0.58 1.49 -18.53
C CYS A 373 0.76 3.01 -18.59
N ASP A 374 0.09 3.72 -17.69
CA ASP A 374 0.00 5.18 -17.74
C ASP A 374 1.37 5.83 -17.49
N ASN A 375 1.84 6.65 -18.44
CA ASN A 375 3.12 7.38 -18.44
C ASN A 375 4.37 6.50 -18.23
N CYS A 376 4.28 5.19 -18.45
CA CYS A 376 5.40 4.27 -18.34
C CYS A 376 6.48 4.52 -19.41
N LYS A 377 7.71 4.18 -19.06
CA LYS A 377 8.87 4.18 -19.99
C LYS A 377 9.14 2.80 -20.58
N GLY A 378 8.48 1.75 -20.06
CA GLY A 378 8.66 0.37 -20.48
C GLY A 378 9.84 -0.32 -19.79
N GLU A 379 10.25 0.17 -18.62
CA GLU A 379 11.35 -0.37 -17.83
C GLU A 379 10.86 -0.81 -16.44
N PHE A 380 11.60 -1.69 -15.77
CA PHE A 380 11.23 -2.14 -14.42
C PHE A 380 11.15 -0.98 -13.43
N GLU A 381 11.96 0.05 -13.64
CA GLU A 381 11.97 1.26 -12.84
C GLU A 381 10.63 2.02 -12.83
N ASP A 382 9.72 1.74 -13.75
CA ASP A 382 8.36 2.29 -13.73
C ASP A 382 7.62 1.89 -12.44
N ILE A 383 7.87 0.67 -11.93
CA ILE A 383 7.30 0.20 -10.66
C ILE A 383 7.86 0.99 -9.48
N SER A 384 9.20 1.10 -9.38
CA SER A 384 9.83 1.81 -8.27
C SER A 384 9.45 3.30 -8.27
N THR A 385 9.40 3.92 -9.43
CA THR A 385 8.94 5.31 -9.57
C THR A 385 7.51 5.47 -9.06
N ARG A 386 6.58 4.59 -9.47
CA ARG A 386 5.18 4.63 -9.02
C ARG A 386 5.05 4.42 -7.51
N MET A 387 5.81 3.47 -6.95
CA MET A 387 5.85 3.23 -5.50
C MET A 387 6.34 4.46 -4.73
N ASP A 388 7.44 5.06 -5.19
CA ASP A 388 8.03 6.25 -4.57
C ASP A 388 7.11 7.47 -4.68
N ASP A 389 6.47 7.69 -5.83
CA ASP A 389 5.50 8.76 -6.07
C ASP A 389 4.29 8.63 -5.14
N PHE A 390 3.73 7.41 -5.00
CA PHE A 390 2.62 7.18 -4.10
C PHE A 390 3.02 7.44 -2.64
N ALA A 391 4.18 6.94 -2.21
CA ALA A 391 4.68 7.18 -0.86
C ALA A 391 4.95 8.68 -0.59
N GLU A 392 5.45 9.42 -1.59
CA GLU A 392 5.66 10.86 -1.49
C GLU A 392 4.33 11.62 -1.36
N ARG A 393 3.34 11.33 -2.20
CA ARG A 393 2.02 11.96 -2.15
C ARG A 393 1.30 11.68 -0.84
N LEU A 394 1.35 10.44 -0.34
CA LEU A 394 0.82 10.11 0.98
C LEU A 394 1.51 10.90 2.11
N ARG A 395 2.81 11.15 1.99
CA ARG A 395 3.54 11.99 2.94
C ARG A 395 3.11 13.45 2.85
N ASP A 396 2.94 13.97 1.64
CA ASP A 396 2.55 15.35 1.38
C ASP A 396 1.11 15.62 1.85
N ASP A 397 0.20 14.66 1.68
CA ASP A 397 -1.16 14.67 2.21
C ASP A 397 -1.23 14.41 3.73
N GLY A 398 -0.11 14.06 4.37
CA GLY A 398 -0.07 13.76 5.80
C GLY A 398 -0.52 12.35 6.17
N TRP A 399 -0.65 11.46 5.22
CA TRP A 399 -1.17 10.10 5.39
C TRP A 399 -0.10 9.00 5.46
N ALA A 400 1.17 9.34 5.46
CA ALA A 400 2.28 8.38 5.43
C ALA A 400 2.24 7.32 6.55
N ARG A 401 1.53 7.56 7.67
CA ARG A 401 1.37 6.60 8.76
C ARG A 401 0.08 5.81 8.69
N THR A 402 -0.97 6.43 8.19
CA THR A 402 -2.32 5.85 8.22
C THR A 402 -2.66 5.03 6.99
N LYS A 403 -1.83 5.10 5.94
CA LYS A 403 -2.02 4.34 4.70
C LYS A 403 -0.75 3.57 4.33
N ALA A 404 -0.92 2.35 3.81
CA ALA A 404 0.15 1.51 3.30
C ALA A 404 0.10 1.43 1.77
N VAL A 405 1.26 1.21 1.14
CA VAL A 405 1.37 0.99 -0.31
C VAL A 405 1.70 -0.46 -0.57
N TRP A 406 0.98 -1.10 -1.50
CA TRP A 406 1.27 -2.46 -1.98
C TRP A 406 1.53 -2.46 -3.49
N THR A 407 2.05 -3.57 -4.00
CA THR A 407 2.33 -3.75 -5.42
C THR A 407 1.50 -4.88 -6.01
N VAL A 408 1.03 -4.67 -7.25
CA VAL A 408 0.31 -5.66 -8.06
C VAL A 408 1.18 -6.03 -9.27
N PRO A 409 2.05 -7.05 -9.16
CA PRO A 409 2.87 -7.48 -10.27
C PRO A 409 2.03 -8.02 -11.44
N GLN A 410 2.51 -7.80 -12.66
CA GLN A 410 1.96 -8.38 -13.87
C GLN A 410 2.27 -9.89 -13.91
N ALA A 411 1.24 -10.72 -13.99
CA ALA A 411 1.35 -12.18 -14.13
C ALA A 411 0.56 -12.71 -15.34
N PHE A 412 0.35 -11.88 -16.33
CA PHE A 412 -0.46 -12.12 -17.53
C PHE A 412 0.20 -11.47 -18.76
N GLY A 413 -0.31 -11.77 -19.95
CA GLY A 413 0.11 -11.18 -21.22
C GLY A 413 -0.36 -12.03 -22.39
N GLY A 414 0.18 -11.76 -23.57
CA GLY A 414 -0.18 -12.46 -24.80
C GLY A 414 -1.43 -11.90 -25.49
N ASP A 415 -1.97 -10.80 -25.01
CA ASP A 415 -3.17 -10.13 -25.53
C ASP A 415 -3.07 -8.61 -25.50
N SER A 416 -4.03 -7.93 -26.12
CA SER A 416 -4.24 -6.48 -26.05
C SER A 416 -2.94 -5.66 -26.17
N TYR A 417 -2.56 -4.93 -25.11
CA TYR A 417 -1.36 -4.12 -25.03
C TYR A 417 -0.09 -4.97 -24.83
N TRP A 418 -0.20 -6.09 -24.12
CA TRP A 418 0.91 -6.91 -23.65
C TRP A 418 1.13 -8.11 -24.55
N LYS A 419 2.16 -8.05 -25.41
CA LYS A 419 2.41 -9.04 -26.46
C LYS A 419 2.97 -10.38 -25.95
N ARG A 420 3.41 -10.43 -24.71
CA ARG A 420 3.88 -11.63 -24.01
C ARG A 420 3.66 -11.54 -22.51
N GLU A 421 3.59 -12.66 -21.86
CA GLU A 421 3.67 -12.77 -20.41
C GLU A 421 5.08 -12.42 -19.91
N PRO A 422 5.21 -12.00 -18.63
CA PRO A 422 6.48 -12.02 -17.93
C PRO A 422 7.05 -13.43 -17.82
N THR A 423 8.35 -13.57 -17.72
CA THR A 423 8.98 -14.80 -17.21
C THR A 423 8.87 -14.83 -15.68
N GLY A 424 9.06 -16.01 -15.08
CA GLY A 424 9.07 -16.12 -13.61
C GLY A 424 10.11 -15.22 -12.94
N LYS A 425 11.30 -15.00 -13.55
CA LYS A 425 12.30 -14.06 -13.04
C LYS A 425 11.85 -12.61 -13.14
N GLU A 426 11.24 -12.22 -14.24
CA GLU A 426 10.68 -10.86 -14.41
C GLU A 426 9.56 -10.59 -13.39
N TYR A 427 8.73 -11.61 -13.10
CA TYR A 427 7.73 -11.53 -12.04
C TYR A 427 8.38 -11.27 -10.67
N ILE A 428 9.47 -11.97 -10.35
CA ILE A 428 10.21 -11.76 -9.09
C ILE A 428 10.85 -10.38 -9.05
N VAL A 429 11.42 -9.88 -10.15
CA VAL A 429 11.93 -8.49 -10.21
C VAL A 429 10.85 -7.50 -9.85
N GLN A 430 9.66 -7.60 -10.46
CA GLN A 430 8.54 -6.71 -10.18
C GLN A 430 8.14 -6.74 -8.68
N SER A 431 8.00 -7.95 -8.13
CA SER A 431 7.60 -8.16 -6.73
C SER A 431 8.61 -7.59 -5.75
N VAL A 432 9.91 -7.89 -5.97
CA VAL A 432 10.98 -7.46 -5.05
C VAL A 432 11.27 -5.97 -5.19
N LEU A 433 11.17 -5.41 -6.38
CA LEU A 433 11.28 -3.97 -6.60
C LEU A 433 10.19 -3.22 -5.83
N GLY A 434 8.94 -3.70 -5.88
CA GLY A 434 7.86 -3.16 -5.06
C GLY A 434 8.16 -3.24 -3.56
N ILE A 435 8.68 -4.38 -3.06
CA ILE A 435 9.05 -4.56 -1.64
C ILE A 435 10.18 -3.60 -1.24
N ASN A 436 11.23 -3.47 -2.05
CA ASN A 436 12.36 -2.59 -1.78
C ASN A 436 11.97 -1.11 -1.73
N HIS A 437 10.88 -0.74 -2.42
CA HIS A 437 10.29 0.59 -2.43
C HIS A 437 9.08 0.73 -1.49
N GLY A 438 9.05 -0.08 -0.41
CA GLY A 438 8.10 0.06 0.69
C GLY A 438 6.81 -0.72 0.56
N GLY A 439 6.67 -1.58 -0.44
CA GLY A 439 5.51 -2.45 -0.62
C GLY A 439 5.38 -3.48 0.50
N LEU A 440 4.22 -3.48 1.17
CA LEU A 440 3.93 -4.36 2.31
C LEU A 440 2.97 -5.50 1.96
N GLY A 441 2.68 -5.67 0.69
CA GLY A 441 1.91 -6.78 0.12
C GLY A 441 2.19 -6.92 -1.38
N VAL A 442 2.09 -8.15 -1.88
CA VAL A 442 2.31 -8.54 -3.28
C VAL A 442 1.11 -9.37 -3.72
N VAL A 443 0.16 -8.76 -4.41
CA VAL A 443 -1.04 -9.46 -4.91
C VAL A 443 -1.10 -9.28 -6.43
N ALA A 444 -0.70 -10.30 -7.18
CA ALA A 444 -0.48 -10.19 -8.61
C ALA A 444 -1.76 -10.36 -9.45
N TRP A 445 -1.90 -9.63 -10.52
CA TRP A 445 -2.90 -9.85 -11.55
C TRP A 445 -2.33 -10.78 -12.62
N ASN A 446 -2.89 -11.94 -12.88
CA ASN A 446 -3.92 -12.68 -12.16
C ASN A 446 -3.64 -14.19 -12.22
N ASP A 447 -4.40 -15.01 -11.49
CA ASP A 447 -4.39 -16.48 -11.55
C ASP A 447 -5.71 -16.99 -12.17
N PRO A 448 -5.73 -17.88 -13.19
CA PRO A 448 -4.59 -18.71 -13.63
C PRO A 448 -3.48 -17.93 -14.36
N THR A 449 -2.24 -18.29 -14.05
CA THR A 449 -1.02 -17.69 -14.61
C THR A 449 -0.08 -18.76 -15.17
N PRO A 450 0.89 -18.44 -16.06
CA PRO A 450 1.90 -19.39 -16.51
C PRO A 450 2.64 -20.12 -15.39
N ALA A 451 2.98 -21.38 -15.64
CA ALA A 451 3.54 -22.27 -14.62
C ALA A 451 4.87 -21.80 -14.03
N ASP A 452 5.73 -21.14 -14.82
CA ASP A 452 7.01 -20.61 -14.35
C ASP A 452 6.81 -19.36 -13.45
N ILE A 453 5.82 -18.52 -13.74
CA ILE A 453 5.41 -17.41 -12.86
C ILE A 453 4.89 -17.97 -11.54
N LYS A 454 3.98 -18.96 -11.59
CA LYS A 454 3.42 -19.60 -10.40
C LYS A 454 4.50 -20.23 -9.52
N ALA A 455 5.46 -20.94 -10.13
CA ALA A 455 6.59 -21.55 -9.41
C ALA A 455 7.50 -20.50 -8.78
N SER A 456 7.80 -19.42 -9.49
CA SER A 456 8.62 -18.31 -8.99
C SER A 456 7.93 -17.58 -7.84
N ALA A 457 6.64 -17.28 -7.99
CA ALA A 457 5.81 -16.68 -6.95
C ALA A 457 5.77 -17.54 -5.68
N SER A 458 5.61 -18.87 -5.84
CA SER A 458 5.67 -19.84 -4.75
C SER A 458 7.02 -19.82 -4.03
N ALA A 459 8.13 -19.76 -4.77
CA ALA A 459 9.46 -19.68 -4.17
C ALA A 459 9.63 -18.43 -3.31
N LEU A 460 9.12 -17.28 -3.76
CA LEU A 460 9.10 -16.05 -2.97
C LEU A 460 8.19 -16.19 -1.73
N ALA A 461 6.97 -16.73 -1.91
CA ALA A 461 6.02 -16.92 -0.83
C ALA A 461 6.58 -17.80 0.30
N LEU A 462 7.25 -18.88 -0.05
CA LEU A 462 7.90 -19.79 0.91
C LEU A 462 9.13 -19.19 1.61
N ALA A 463 9.78 -18.19 1.02
CA ALA A 463 10.90 -17.48 1.63
C ALA A 463 10.45 -16.35 2.57
N LEU A 464 9.28 -15.75 2.31
CA LEU A 464 8.74 -14.59 3.04
C LEU A 464 8.63 -14.78 4.56
N PRO A 465 8.25 -15.94 5.13
CA PRO A 465 8.21 -16.12 6.58
C PRO A 465 9.54 -15.76 7.29
N THR A 466 10.68 -16.02 6.64
CA THR A 466 12.00 -15.64 7.17
C THR A 466 12.31 -14.16 6.93
N MET A 467 11.92 -13.62 5.78
CA MET A 467 12.23 -12.23 5.40
C MET A 467 11.33 -11.21 6.11
N LYS A 468 10.06 -11.55 6.37
CA LYS A 468 9.11 -10.63 7.04
C LYS A 468 9.54 -10.23 8.44
N GLU A 469 10.35 -11.06 9.13
CA GLU A 469 10.91 -10.72 10.45
C GLU A 469 11.79 -9.47 10.42
N PHE A 470 12.33 -9.13 9.24
CA PHE A 470 13.09 -7.91 9.01
C PHE A 470 12.21 -6.81 8.39
N ILE A 471 11.47 -7.15 7.32
CA ILE A 471 10.69 -6.17 6.53
C ILE A 471 9.59 -5.52 7.38
N LEU A 472 8.89 -6.30 8.20
CA LEU A 472 7.75 -5.85 9.00
C LEU A 472 8.13 -5.50 10.45
N SER A 473 9.41 -5.58 10.82
CA SER A 473 9.85 -5.26 12.20
C SER A 473 9.73 -3.77 12.50
N PRO A 474 9.03 -3.37 13.57
CA PRO A 474 9.00 -1.96 14.00
C PRO A 474 10.39 -1.43 14.38
N SER A 475 11.32 -2.31 14.81
CA SER A 475 12.69 -1.96 15.18
C SER A 475 13.66 -1.96 14.00
N ALA A 476 13.22 -2.32 12.79
CA ALA A 476 14.10 -2.30 11.63
C ALA A 476 14.56 -0.90 11.26
N SER A 477 15.86 -0.75 10.99
CA SER A 477 16.36 0.36 10.20
C SER A 477 16.46 -0.09 8.74
N PHE A 478 15.95 0.75 7.83
CA PHE A 478 15.93 0.47 6.40
C PHE A 478 16.87 1.41 5.65
N ALA A 479 17.58 0.86 4.67
CA ALA A 479 18.34 1.62 3.68
C ALA A 479 18.09 1.05 2.29
N HIS A 480 17.89 1.94 1.32
CA HIS A 480 17.74 1.59 -0.10
C HIS A 480 18.97 2.04 -0.87
N ILE A 481 19.42 1.22 -1.84
CA ILE A 481 20.57 1.50 -2.70
C ILE A 481 20.24 1.01 -4.11
N ALA A 482 20.58 1.82 -5.11
CA ALA A 482 20.61 1.42 -6.51
C ALA A 482 22.03 1.57 -7.06
N THR A 483 22.57 0.52 -7.68
CA THR A 483 23.90 0.55 -8.29
C THR A 483 23.95 -0.33 -9.53
N GLY A 484 24.30 0.24 -10.70
CA GLY A 484 24.37 -0.49 -11.96
C GLY A 484 23.05 -1.17 -12.35
N ARG A 485 21.91 -0.54 -12.03
CA ARG A 485 20.56 -1.10 -12.16
C ARG A 485 20.37 -2.39 -11.36
N VAL A 486 21.11 -2.58 -10.25
CA VAL A 486 20.76 -3.54 -9.20
C VAL A 486 20.12 -2.75 -8.07
N ASP A 487 18.88 -3.07 -7.76
CA ASP A 487 18.08 -2.48 -6.70
C ASP A 487 18.21 -3.29 -5.44
N ILE A 488 18.45 -2.65 -4.28
CA ILE A 488 18.82 -3.32 -3.04
C ILE A 488 18.11 -2.68 -1.85
N GLY A 489 17.26 -3.45 -1.19
CA GLY A 489 16.73 -3.14 0.13
C GLY A 489 17.59 -3.79 1.23
N VAL A 490 17.92 -3.03 2.28
CA VAL A 490 18.66 -3.51 3.44
C VAL A 490 17.88 -3.19 4.71
N TRP A 491 17.37 -4.20 5.40
CA TRP A 491 16.71 -4.08 6.71
C TRP A 491 17.61 -4.61 7.79
N THR A 492 17.93 -3.79 8.78
CA THR A 492 18.79 -4.19 9.91
C THR A 492 17.96 -4.29 11.20
N VAL A 493 17.99 -5.45 11.82
CA VAL A 493 17.33 -5.78 13.10
C VAL A 493 18.31 -6.51 13.99
N ASP A 494 18.53 -6.02 15.21
CA ASP A 494 19.38 -6.65 16.24
C ASP A 494 20.78 -7.05 15.73
N GLY A 495 21.40 -6.21 14.91
CA GLY A 495 22.74 -6.41 14.36
C GLY A 495 22.83 -7.40 13.20
N ARG A 496 21.72 -8.01 12.79
CA ARG A 496 21.61 -8.81 11.56
C ARG A 496 20.97 -7.95 10.46
N ALA A 497 21.31 -8.22 9.21
CA ALA A 497 20.74 -7.51 8.07
C ALA A 497 20.09 -8.51 7.08
N LEU A 498 18.88 -8.22 6.62
CA LEU A 498 18.33 -8.79 5.39
C LEU A 498 18.79 -7.89 4.24
N VAL A 499 19.44 -8.48 3.25
CA VAL A 499 19.75 -7.85 1.95
C VAL A 499 18.86 -8.52 0.91
N LEU A 500 17.89 -7.78 0.36
CA LEU A 500 17.02 -8.24 -0.70
C LEU A 500 17.35 -7.43 -1.97
N ALA A 501 17.91 -8.10 -2.98
CA ALA A 501 18.50 -7.44 -4.13
C ALA A 501 18.01 -8.04 -5.44
N THR A 502 17.66 -7.19 -6.40
CA THR A 502 17.15 -7.56 -7.72
C THR A 502 17.88 -6.82 -8.84
N ASN A 503 18.27 -7.56 -9.88
CA ASN A 503 18.97 -7.04 -11.05
C ASN A 503 17.96 -6.68 -12.15
N LEU A 504 17.82 -5.42 -12.46
CA LEU A 504 16.91 -4.90 -13.48
C LEU A 504 17.49 -5.01 -14.90
N ASN A 505 18.70 -5.56 -15.06
CA ASN A 505 19.32 -5.74 -16.37
C ASN A 505 19.00 -7.11 -16.97
N TYR A 506 18.84 -7.16 -18.28
CA TYR A 506 18.83 -8.40 -19.06
C TYR A 506 20.26 -8.93 -19.32
N ALA A 507 21.19 -8.62 -18.43
CA ALA A 507 22.57 -9.11 -18.40
C ALA A 507 23.00 -9.36 -16.96
N ALA A 508 24.00 -10.20 -16.76
CA ALA A 508 24.53 -10.49 -15.42
C ALA A 508 25.12 -9.21 -14.76
N ALA A 509 24.97 -9.12 -13.44
CA ALA A 509 25.50 -8.04 -12.62
C ALA A 509 26.22 -8.57 -11.37
N THR A 510 27.08 -7.75 -10.77
CA THR A 510 27.78 -8.11 -9.54
C THR A 510 27.86 -6.91 -8.62
N VAL A 511 27.58 -7.12 -7.33
CA VAL A 511 27.63 -6.07 -6.29
C VAL A 511 28.49 -6.56 -5.12
N PRO A 512 29.49 -5.78 -4.67
CA PRO A 512 30.28 -6.15 -3.50
C PRO A 512 29.45 -5.99 -2.22
N LEU A 513 29.64 -6.92 -1.27
CA LEU A 513 29.05 -6.81 0.08
C LEU A 513 29.60 -5.59 0.83
N ALA A 514 30.89 -5.32 0.62
CA ALA A 514 31.56 -4.17 1.25
C ALA A 514 30.97 -2.86 0.77
N GLY A 515 30.54 -2.02 1.70
CA GLY A 515 29.92 -0.72 1.42
C GLY A 515 28.39 -0.72 1.49
N LEU A 516 27.72 -1.86 1.68
CA LEU A 516 26.29 -1.85 1.95
C LEU A 516 26.04 -1.25 3.36
N PRO A 517 25.14 -0.25 3.48
CA PRO A 517 24.83 0.37 4.76
C PRO A 517 24.22 -0.64 5.74
N GLY A 518 24.54 -0.48 7.03
CA GLY A 518 23.98 -1.35 8.09
C GLY A 518 24.55 -2.76 8.14
N VAL A 519 25.27 -3.22 7.11
CA VAL A 519 25.81 -4.57 7.02
C VAL A 519 27.18 -4.64 7.72
N LYS A 520 27.25 -5.33 8.86
CA LYS A 520 28.48 -5.47 9.67
C LYS A 520 29.04 -6.89 9.72
N GLY A 521 28.25 -7.90 9.33
CA GLY A 521 28.61 -9.30 9.41
C GLY A 521 29.48 -9.79 8.25
N LYS A 522 30.11 -10.96 8.44
CA LYS A 522 30.85 -11.67 7.39
C LYS A 522 30.19 -13.00 7.01
N SER A 523 29.28 -13.51 7.84
CA SER A 523 28.49 -14.70 7.55
C SER A 523 27.29 -14.28 6.69
N VAL A 524 27.11 -14.96 5.55
CA VAL A 524 26.01 -14.70 4.62
C VAL A 524 25.26 -16.00 4.40
N LYS A 525 23.95 -15.99 4.70
CA LYS A 525 23.03 -17.10 4.43
C LYS A 525 22.02 -16.67 3.38
N GLN A 526 22.00 -17.33 2.24
CA GLN A 526 20.95 -17.12 1.24
C GLN A 526 19.64 -17.74 1.74
N VAL A 527 18.56 -16.97 1.70
CA VAL A 527 17.20 -17.35 2.14
C VAL A 527 16.20 -17.33 1.00
N PHE A 528 16.54 -16.63 -0.10
CA PHE A 528 15.76 -16.61 -1.34
C PHE A 528 16.71 -16.62 -2.53
N ASP A 529 16.36 -17.40 -3.57
CA ASP A 529 17.11 -17.50 -4.82
C ASP A 529 16.18 -17.51 -6.03
N SER A 530 16.40 -16.55 -6.91
CA SER A 530 15.84 -16.48 -8.27
C SER A 530 16.93 -16.03 -9.24
N GLY A 531 18.05 -16.75 -9.29
CA GLY A 531 19.20 -16.45 -10.14
C GLY A 531 20.20 -15.49 -9.51
N ALA A 532 20.43 -15.59 -8.19
CA ALA A 532 21.48 -14.87 -7.50
C ALA A 532 22.31 -15.79 -6.62
N SER A 533 23.55 -15.43 -6.35
CA SER A 533 24.45 -16.17 -5.46
C SER A 533 25.38 -15.23 -4.72
N PHE A 534 26.02 -15.74 -3.64
CA PHE A 534 27.04 -15.01 -2.91
C PHE A 534 28.32 -15.84 -2.82
N ALA A 535 29.42 -15.29 -3.29
CA ALA A 535 30.74 -15.89 -3.19
C ALA A 535 31.84 -14.81 -3.18
N GLY A 536 32.94 -15.06 -2.48
CA GLY A 536 34.12 -14.18 -2.49
C GLY A 536 33.82 -12.73 -2.06
N GLY A 537 32.84 -12.52 -1.17
CA GLY A 537 32.46 -11.19 -0.70
C GLY A 537 31.63 -10.37 -1.71
N LYS A 538 31.04 -11.01 -2.70
CA LYS A 538 30.21 -10.37 -3.75
C LYS A 538 28.93 -11.15 -3.97
N PHE A 539 27.87 -10.41 -4.24
CA PHE A 539 26.62 -10.92 -4.81
C PHE A 539 26.74 -10.93 -6.33
N THR A 540 26.36 -12.03 -6.95
CA THR A 540 26.32 -12.20 -8.40
C THR A 540 24.90 -12.51 -8.81
N PHE A 541 24.42 -11.81 -9.81
CA PHE A 541 23.06 -11.92 -10.35
C PHE A 541 23.12 -12.33 -11.82
N GLU A 542 22.31 -13.28 -12.21
CA GLU A 542 22.01 -13.55 -13.62
C GLU A 542 21.21 -12.39 -14.24
N ALA A 543 20.91 -12.43 -15.53
CA ALA A 543 19.94 -11.54 -16.14
C ALA A 543 18.61 -11.63 -15.39
N THR A 544 18.06 -10.49 -14.98
CA THR A 544 16.86 -10.39 -14.13
C THR A 544 16.91 -11.26 -12.86
N GLY A 545 18.11 -11.54 -12.36
CA GLY A 545 18.33 -12.37 -11.18
C GLY A 545 18.02 -11.62 -9.88
N THR A 546 17.45 -12.32 -8.91
CA THR A 546 17.07 -11.77 -7.61
C THR A 546 17.50 -12.70 -6.48
N GLY A 547 17.93 -12.15 -5.34
CA GLY A 547 18.25 -12.94 -4.16
C GLY A 547 18.00 -12.24 -2.85
N GLY A 548 17.64 -13.02 -1.82
CA GLY A 548 17.52 -12.60 -0.43
C GLY A 548 18.61 -13.23 0.42
N PHE A 549 19.32 -12.43 1.23
CA PHE A 549 20.46 -12.87 2.02
C PHE A 549 20.37 -12.29 3.43
N ILE A 550 20.58 -13.14 4.44
CA ILE A 550 20.76 -12.69 5.82
C ILE A 550 22.25 -12.61 6.11
N VAL A 551 22.70 -11.45 6.58
CA VAL A 551 24.08 -11.16 6.96
C VAL A 551 24.14 -10.90 8.45
N GLY A 552 25.04 -11.65 9.17
CA GLY A 552 25.18 -11.53 10.61
C GLY A 552 26.48 -12.08 11.15
#